data_61eef61a27a88a2803dcd5de5cc915d5
#
_entry.id   61eef61a27a88a2803dcd5de5cc915d5
#
_cell.length_a   1.000
_cell.length_b   1.000
_cell.length_c   1.000
_cell.angle_alpha   90.00
_cell.angle_beta   90.00
_cell.angle_gamma   90.00
#
_symmetry.space_group_name_H-M   'P 1'
#
loop_
_entity.id
_entity.type
_entity.pdbx_description
1 polymer ?
#
loop_
_entity_poly.entity_id
_entity_poly.type
_entity_poly.pdbx_seq_one_letter_code
_entity_poly.pdbx_strand_id
1 'polypeptide(L)'
;MTDDLFGGSAAATAASNDYTASAIEVLEGLEPVRRRPGMYIGGVDERALHHLASEVLDNSMDEAVAGHASRIEVHLGVGNRLTITDNGRGIPVDPHPKFPDKSALEVILTTLHSGGKFTDKAYATSGGLHGVGVSVVNALSTDTVVEVARNKQLYRQRFAQGHPVGKLEELGPTPNRRGTTIAFTPDPEIFGA
;
A
#
# COMPACT_ATOMS: atom_id res chain seq x y z
N MET A 1 -8.11 37.92 -65.32
CA MET A 1 -8.93 37.63 -64.12
C MET A 1 -8.64 36.20 -63.69
N THR A 2 -7.69 36.03 -62.85
CA THR A 2 -7.35 34.75 -62.23
C THR A 2 -7.19 35.05 -60.74
N ASP A 3 -8.21 34.64 -60.01
CA ASP A 3 -8.27 34.77 -58.54
C ASP A 3 -7.27 33.86 -57.90
N ASP A 4 -6.47 34.43 -57.05
CA ASP A 4 -5.47 33.80 -56.21
C ASP A 4 -6.16 33.25 -54.98
N LEU A 5 -6.30 31.90 -54.89
CA LEU A 5 -7.13 31.20 -53.92
C LEU A 5 -6.33 30.49 -52.81
N PHE A 6 -5.09 30.82 -52.59
CA PHE A 6 -4.24 30.21 -51.55
C PHE A 6 -3.35 31.23 -50.81
N GLY A 7 -4.01 32.24 -50.21
CA GLY A 7 -3.36 33.19 -49.31
C GLY A 7 -3.77 33.02 -47.89
N GLY A 8 -3.54 31.88 -47.27
CA GLY A 8 -3.79 31.62 -45.86
C GLY A 8 -2.55 31.05 -45.18
N SER A 9 -1.60 31.93 -44.87
CA SER A 9 -0.49 31.58 -43.96
C SER A 9 -1.01 31.38 -42.55
N ALA A 10 -1.39 30.15 -42.22
CA ALA A 10 -1.54 29.73 -40.85
C ALA A 10 -0.13 29.62 -40.26
N ALA A 11 0.25 30.61 -39.43
CA ALA A 11 1.38 30.50 -38.57
C ALA A 11 1.13 29.31 -37.60
N ALA A 12 1.71 28.16 -37.93
CA ALA A 12 1.85 27.07 -37.01
C ALA A 12 2.74 27.57 -35.88
N THR A 13 2.14 27.87 -34.72
CA THR A 13 2.84 27.99 -33.47
C THR A 13 3.53 26.67 -33.23
N ALA A 14 4.83 26.61 -33.53
CA ALA A 14 5.70 25.52 -33.11
C ALA A 14 5.62 25.46 -31.59
N ALA A 15 4.90 24.48 -31.07
CA ALA A 15 5.04 24.08 -29.68
C ALA A 15 6.52 23.71 -29.52
N SER A 16 7.25 24.55 -28.77
CA SER A 16 8.64 24.28 -28.42
C SER A 16 8.64 22.95 -27.65
N ASN A 17 9.19 21.93 -28.27
CA ASN A 17 9.37 20.62 -27.69
C ASN A 17 10.56 20.69 -26.72
N ASP A 18 10.45 21.53 -25.66
CA ASP A 18 11.44 21.64 -24.60
C ASP A 18 11.37 20.42 -23.68
N TYR A 19 11.52 19.22 -24.26
CA TYR A 19 11.76 18.02 -23.49
C TYR A 19 13.21 18.02 -23.02
N THR A 20 13.45 18.70 -21.93
CA THR A 20 14.77 18.81 -21.29
C THR A 20 14.82 17.98 -20.01
N ALA A 21 16.00 17.80 -19.44
CA ALA A 21 16.16 17.09 -18.18
C ALA A 21 15.31 17.67 -17.04
N SER A 22 14.97 18.95 -17.08
CA SER A 22 14.10 19.62 -16.10
C SER A 22 12.63 19.21 -16.21
N ALA A 23 12.22 18.60 -17.34
CA ALA A 23 10.87 18.03 -17.50
C ALA A 23 10.75 16.60 -16.93
N ILE A 24 11.86 16.01 -16.47
CA ILE A 24 11.88 14.68 -15.86
C ILE A 24 11.71 14.84 -14.35
N GLU A 25 10.52 14.51 -13.87
CA GLU A 25 10.22 14.49 -12.43
C GLU A 25 10.58 13.12 -11.84
N VAL A 26 11.35 13.12 -10.76
CA VAL A 26 11.67 11.92 -9.98
C VAL A 26 10.75 11.88 -8.76
N LEU A 27 9.91 10.86 -8.70
CA LEU A 27 9.02 10.61 -7.58
C LEU A 27 9.68 9.62 -6.62
N GLU A 28 9.62 9.89 -5.33
CA GLU A 28 10.21 9.06 -4.29
C GLU A 28 9.13 8.34 -3.45
N GLY A 29 9.53 7.27 -2.79
CA GLY A 29 8.70 6.54 -1.84
C GLY A 29 7.42 5.98 -2.47
N LEU A 30 6.27 6.34 -1.90
CA LEU A 30 4.94 5.90 -2.34
C LEU A 30 4.18 6.97 -3.16
N GLU A 31 4.79 8.10 -3.45
CA GLU A 31 4.20 9.15 -4.28
C GLU A 31 3.79 8.65 -5.69
N PRO A 32 4.60 7.82 -6.38
CA PRO A 32 4.20 7.24 -7.67
C PRO A 32 2.90 6.46 -7.61
N VAL A 33 2.64 5.78 -6.49
CA VAL A 33 1.42 4.99 -6.27
C VAL A 33 0.20 5.91 -6.22
N ARG A 34 0.28 7.00 -5.48
CA ARG A 34 -0.81 7.97 -5.36
C ARG A 34 -1.09 8.70 -6.66
N ARG A 35 -0.06 9.07 -7.42
CA ARG A 35 -0.22 9.78 -8.70
C ARG A 35 -0.77 8.90 -9.82
N ARG A 36 -0.45 7.61 -9.82
CA ARG A 36 -0.87 6.66 -10.85
C ARG A 36 -1.35 5.33 -10.25
N PRO A 37 -2.43 5.35 -9.46
CA PRO A 37 -2.91 4.16 -8.77
C PRO A 37 -3.25 3.02 -9.73
N GLY A 38 -3.77 3.34 -10.92
CA GLY A 38 -4.10 2.36 -11.95
C GLY A 38 -2.93 1.47 -12.39
N MET A 39 -1.68 1.95 -12.27
CA MET A 39 -0.49 1.15 -12.58
C MET A 39 -0.23 0.03 -11.55
N TYR A 40 -0.76 0.19 -10.33
CA TYR A 40 -0.53 -0.73 -9.22
C TYR A 40 -1.74 -1.63 -8.94
N ILE A 41 -2.96 -1.08 -9.08
CA ILE A 41 -4.20 -1.78 -8.72
C ILE A 41 -5.19 -1.89 -9.88
N GLY A 42 -4.76 -1.54 -11.10
CA GLY A 42 -5.54 -1.73 -12.32
C GLY A 42 -6.62 -0.68 -12.61
N GLY A 43 -6.86 0.26 -11.69
CA GLY A 43 -7.87 1.31 -11.84
C GLY A 43 -8.11 2.08 -10.57
N VAL A 44 -9.26 2.76 -10.49
CA VAL A 44 -9.75 3.49 -9.30
C VAL A 44 -11.24 3.25 -9.06
N ASP A 45 -11.78 2.21 -9.68
CA ASP A 45 -13.17 1.78 -9.57
C ASP A 45 -13.38 0.78 -8.41
N GLU A 46 -14.56 0.21 -8.32
CA GLU A 46 -14.92 -0.82 -7.33
C GLU A 46 -13.98 -2.04 -7.38
N ARG A 47 -13.51 -2.43 -8.57
CA ARG A 47 -12.58 -3.57 -8.73
C ARG A 47 -11.23 -3.24 -8.10
N ALA A 48 -10.80 -2.00 -8.21
CA ALA A 48 -9.57 -1.53 -7.57
C ALA A 48 -9.69 -1.55 -6.03
N LEU A 49 -10.86 -1.22 -5.47
CA LEU A 49 -11.13 -1.37 -4.04
C LEU A 49 -11.07 -2.84 -3.59
N HIS A 50 -11.62 -3.77 -4.37
CA HIS A 50 -11.49 -5.19 -4.10
C HIS A 50 -10.03 -5.65 -4.18
N HIS A 51 -9.22 -5.06 -5.07
CA HIS A 51 -7.79 -5.34 -5.13
C HIS A 51 -7.07 -4.92 -3.85
N LEU A 52 -7.36 -3.73 -3.29
CA LEU A 52 -6.80 -3.33 -2.00
C LEU A 52 -7.16 -4.31 -0.88
N ALA A 53 -8.41 -4.74 -0.85
CA ALA A 53 -8.87 -5.74 0.12
C ALA A 53 -8.12 -7.07 -0.03
N SER A 54 -7.93 -7.53 -1.27
CA SER A 54 -7.22 -8.79 -1.54
C SER A 54 -5.75 -8.74 -1.14
N GLU A 55 -5.04 -7.61 -1.32
CA GLU A 55 -3.64 -7.48 -0.90
C GLU A 55 -3.45 -7.69 0.61
N VAL A 56 -4.37 -7.18 1.44
CA VAL A 56 -4.33 -7.41 2.88
C VAL A 56 -4.74 -8.83 3.23
N LEU A 57 -5.80 -9.34 2.58
CA LEU A 57 -6.30 -10.69 2.82
C LEU A 57 -5.25 -11.76 2.44
N ASP A 58 -4.55 -11.57 1.33
CA ASP A 58 -3.51 -12.48 0.86
C ASP A 58 -2.35 -12.61 1.86
N ASN A 59 -2.00 -11.53 2.56
CA ASN A 59 -1.00 -11.60 3.63
C ASN A 59 -1.46 -12.48 4.80
N SER A 60 -2.74 -12.40 5.19
CA SER A 60 -3.33 -13.26 6.21
C SER A 60 -3.47 -14.71 5.71
N MET A 61 -3.80 -14.91 4.44
CA MET A 61 -3.86 -16.24 3.80
C MET A 61 -2.48 -16.91 3.73
N ASP A 62 -1.42 -16.15 3.46
CA ASP A 62 -0.05 -16.68 3.48
C ASP A 62 0.32 -17.23 4.87
N GLU A 63 -0.08 -16.55 5.96
CA GLU A 63 0.08 -17.06 7.32
C GLU A 63 -0.73 -18.35 7.55
N ALA A 64 -1.94 -18.45 6.98
CA ALA A 64 -2.77 -19.66 7.08
C ALA A 64 -2.18 -20.82 6.27
N VAL A 65 -1.75 -20.60 5.04
CA VAL A 65 -1.13 -21.61 4.18
C VAL A 65 0.18 -22.12 4.78
N ALA A 66 0.95 -21.22 5.41
CA ALA A 66 2.16 -21.59 6.14
C ALA A 66 1.90 -22.32 7.48
N GLY A 67 0.62 -22.52 7.85
CA GLY A 67 0.22 -23.21 9.08
C GLY A 67 0.35 -22.38 10.36
N HIS A 68 0.55 -21.08 10.23
CA HIS A 68 0.72 -20.19 11.38
C HIS A 68 -0.60 -19.54 11.83
N ALA A 69 -1.56 -19.33 10.92
CA ALA A 69 -2.88 -18.82 11.23
C ALA A 69 -3.93 -19.91 11.02
N SER A 70 -4.95 -19.90 11.87
CA SER A 70 -6.13 -20.78 11.79
C SER A 70 -7.43 -20.01 11.72
N ARG A 71 -7.36 -18.66 11.82
CA ARG A 71 -8.52 -17.76 11.81
C ARG A 71 -8.17 -16.48 11.10
N ILE A 72 -9.05 -16.08 10.20
CA ILE A 72 -9.03 -14.78 9.52
C ILE A 72 -10.42 -14.19 9.64
N GLU A 73 -10.49 -12.94 10.06
CA GLU A 73 -11.74 -12.18 10.19
C GLU A 73 -11.68 -10.97 9.27
N VAL A 74 -12.77 -10.73 8.54
CA VAL A 74 -12.94 -9.56 7.67
C VAL A 74 -14.16 -8.79 8.17
N HIS A 75 -14.00 -7.52 8.47
CA HIS A 75 -15.06 -6.64 8.93
C HIS A 75 -15.10 -5.37 8.07
N LEU A 76 -16.25 -5.13 7.43
CA LEU A 76 -16.53 -3.88 6.74
C LEU A 76 -17.34 -2.97 7.67
N GLY A 77 -16.73 -1.88 8.07
CA GLY A 77 -17.32 -0.89 8.97
C GLY A 77 -17.91 0.31 8.22
N VAL A 78 -18.42 1.24 9.00
CA VAL A 78 -18.96 2.51 8.50
C VAL A 78 -17.85 3.33 7.84
N GLY A 79 -18.20 4.08 6.78
CA GLY A 79 -17.25 4.93 6.06
C GLY A 79 -16.23 4.14 5.22
N ASN A 80 -16.63 2.97 4.72
CA ASN A 80 -15.80 2.09 3.89
C ASN A 80 -14.51 1.63 4.59
N ARG A 81 -14.50 1.61 5.92
CA ARG A 81 -13.37 1.11 6.69
C ARG A 81 -13.36 -0.41 6.67
N LEU A 82 -12.33 -0.99 6.07
CA LEU A 82 -12.13 -2.44 6.07
C LEU A 82 -11.10 -2.81 7.14
N THR A 83 -11.42 -3.86 7.91
CA THR A 83 -10.52 -4.43 8.92
C THR A 83 -10.33 -5.91 8.64
N ILE A 84 -9.09 -6.34 8.53
CA ILE A 84 -8.72 -7.75 8.36
C ILE A 84 -7.81 -8.14 9.52
N THR A 85 -8.16 -9.21 10.19
CA THR A 85 -7.44 -9.73 11.37
C THR A 85 -7.10 -11.19 11.15
N ASP A 86 -5.86 -11.57 11.41
CA ASP A 86 -5.44 -12.97 11.51
C ASP A 86 -4.87 -13.28 12.91
N ASN A 87 -4.77 -14.56 13.21
CA ASN A 87 -4.13 -15.06 14.42
C ASN A 87 -2.78 -15.74 14.13
N GLY A 88 -2.06 -15.25 13.11
CA GLY A 88 -0.75 -15.72 12.70
C GLY A 88 0.38 -15.30 13.64
N ARG A 89 1.61 -15.25 13.12
CA ARG A 89 2.80 -14.87 13.89
C ARG A 89 2.86 -13.39 14.25
N GLY A 90 2.12 -12.56 13.53
CA GLY A 90 2.23 -11.10 13.59
C GLY A 90 3.43 -10.57 12.78
N ILE A 91 3.24 -9.43 12.12
CA ILE A 91 4.31 -8.73 11.39
C ILE A 91 5.47 -8.43 12.36
N PRO A 92 6.75 -8.60 11.94
CA PRO A 92 7.89 -8.24 12.76
C PRO A 92 7.88 -6.75 13.14
N VAL A 93 8.17 -6.46 14.40
CA VAL A 93 8.22 -5.09 14.95
C VAL A 93 9.62 -4.66 15.34
N ASP A 94 10.59 -5.57 15.23
CA ASP A 94 11.99 -5.31 15.49
C ASP A 94 12.57 -4.26 14.52
N PRO A 95 13.65 -3.56 14.87
CA PRO A 95 14.35 -2.66 13.96
C PRO A 95 14.77 -3.37 12.68
N HIS A 96 14.53 -2.72 11.53
CA HIS A 96 14.88 -3.32 10.24
C HIS A 96 16.39 -3.26 9.99
N PRO A 97 17.05 -4.35 9.56
CA PRO A 97 18.53 -4.39 9.42
C PRO A 97 19.11 -3.30 8.49
N LYS A 98 18.38 -2.92 7.43
CA LYS A 98 18.79 -1.86 6.50
C LYS A 98 18.36 -0.46 6.94
N PHE A 99 17.41 -0.35 7.86
CA PHE A 99 16.82 0.90 8.36
C PHE A 99 16.70 0.83 9.88
N PRO A 100 17.81 0.95 10.63
CA PRO A 100 17.81 0.74 12.09
C PRO A 100 16.88 1.68 12.87
N ASP A 101 16.57 2.84 12.30
CA ASP A 101 15.67 3.84 12.90
C ASP A 101 14.18 3.52 12.68
N LYS A 102 13.87 2.47 11.89
CA LYS A 102 12.52 2.06 11.56
C LYS A 102 12.26 0.62 11.94
N SER A 103 11.07 0.33 12.44
CA SER A 103 10.62 -1.05 12.63
C SER A 103 10.42 -1.75 11.28
N ALA A 104 10.53 -3.07 11.26
CA ALA A 104 10.20 -3.85 10.06
C ALA A 104 8.76 -3.58 9.61
N LEU A 105 7.81 -3.41 10.55
CA LEU A 105 6.44 -3.01 10.26
C LEU A 105 6.40 -1.70 9.47
N GLU A 106 7.09 -0.65 9.93
CA GLU A 106 7.10 0.65 9.24
C GLU A 106 7.69 0.52 7.83
N VAL A 107 8.77 -0.22 7.68
CA VAL A 107 9.39 -0.43 6.36
C VAL A 107 8.42 -1.14 5.40
N ILE A 108 7.72 -2.18 5.86
CA ILE A 108 6.73 -2.91 5.06
C ILE A 108 5.58 -2.01 4.62
N LEU A 109 5.13 -1.10 5.46
CA LEU A 109 4.00 -0.20 5.17
C LEU A 109 4.40 1.03 4.33
N THR A 110 5.67 1.42 4.30
CA THR A 110 6.14 2.67 3.68
C THR A 110 7.09 2.49 2.50
N THR A 111 7.43 1.24 2.15
CA THR A 111 8.38 0.97 1.07
C THR A 111 7.80 -0.06 0.10
N LEU A 112 7.85 0.24 -1.20
CA LEU A 112 7.47 -0.72 -2.24
C LEU A 112 8.41 -1.93 -2.20
N HIS A 113 7.87 -3.11 -2.51
CA HIS A 113 8.64 -4.36 -2.61
C HIS A 113 9.45 -4.73 -1.35
N SER A 114 8.96 -4.39 -0.17
CA SER A 114 9.66 -4.62 1.11
C SER A 114 9.13 -5.81 1.93
N GLY A 115 8.21 -6.59 1.40
CA GLY A 115 7.60 -7.72 2.12
C GLY A 115 8.46 -8.98 2.17
N GLY A 116 8.19 -9.85 3.14
CA GLY A 116 8.87 -11.15 3.31
C GLY A 116 8.71 -12.12 2.14
N LYS A 117 7.82 -11.84 1.20
CA LYS A 117 7.58 -12.62 -0.03
C LYS A 117 8.77 -12.60 -1.01
N PHE A 118 9.70 -11.66 -0.85
CA PHE A 118 10.91 -11.56 -1.68
C PHE A 118 12.10 -12.38 -1.15
N THR A 119 11.92 -13.10 -0.05
CA THR A 119 12.92 -14.03 0.49
C THR A 119 12.39 -15.45 0.43
N ASP A 120 13.04 -16.32 -0.34
CA ASP A 120 12.72 -17.76 -0.50
C ASP A 120 12.61 -18.54 0.82
N LYS A 121 13.00 -17.93 1.93
CA LYS A 121 13.03 -18.55 3.27
C LYS A 121 11.74 -18.41 4.07
N ALA A 122 10.84 -17.48 3.72
CA ALA A 122 9.69 -17.19 4.55
C ALA A 122 8.40 -17.88 4.08
N TYR A 123 8.24 -18.06 2.77
CA TYR A 123 7.04 -18.67 2.19
C TYR A 123 7.41 -19.46 0.95
N ALA A 124 7.33 -20.79 1.04
CA ALA A 124 7.57 -21.72 -0.07
C ALA A 124 6.48 -21.65 -1.16
N THR A 125 5.32 -21.10 -0.83
CA THR A 125 4.18 -20.89 -1.72
C THR A 125 3.45 -19.62 -1.27
N SER A 126 3.67 -18.50 -1.95
CA SER A 126 2.84 -17.31 -1.74
C SER A 126 1.76 -17.25 -2.81
N GLY A 127 0.49 -17.19 -2.40
CA GLY A 127 -0.67 -17.07 -3.29
C GLY A 127 -0.88 -15.68 -3.90
N GLY A 128 -0.11 -14.69 -3.46
CA GLY A 128 -0.23 -13.30 -3.92
C GLY A 128 0.31 -13.12 -5.35
N LEU A 129 -0.59 -13.19 -6.33
CA LEU A 129 -0.26 -13.10 -7.76
C LEU A 129 0.14 -11.67 -8.21
N HIS A 130 -0.08 -10.63 -7.40
CA HIS A 130 0.09 -9.24 -7.81
C HIS A 130 1.26 -8.52 -7.13
N GLY A 131 1.72 -8.95 -5.95
CA GLY A 131 2.98 -8.54 -5.34
C GLY A 131 3.16 -7.05 -5.05
N VAL A 132 2.10 -6.25 -5.11
CA VAL A 132 2.19 -4.81 -4.85
C VAL A 132 2.24 -4.49 -3.36
N GLY A 133 1.65 -5.35 -2.53
CA GLY A 133 1.81 -5.34 -1.09
C GLY A 133 1.00 -4.29 -0.34
N VAL A 134 1.03 -4.42 0.98
CA VAL A 134 0.29 -3.56 1.91
C VAL A 134 0.74 -2.10 1.89
N SER A 135 1.92 -1.79 1.38
CA SER A 135 2.39 -0.41 1.19
C SER A 135 1.53 0.36 0.19
N VAL A 136 1.03 -0.31 -0.86
CA VAL A 136 0.10 0.29 -1.82
C VAL A 136 -1.25 0.57 -1.16
N VAL A 137 -1.74 -0.34 -0.31
CA VAL A 137 -2.97 -0.12 0.49
C VAL A 137 -2.81 1.12 1.37
N ASN A 138 -1.69 1.25 2.07
CA ASN A 138 -1.39 2.43 2.88
C ASN A 138 -1.33 3.70 2.02
N ALA A 139 -0.62 3.68 0.89
CA ALA A 139 -0.50 4.83 0.00
C ALA A 139 -1.86 5.35 -0.49
N LEU A 140 -2.82 4.45 -0.73
CA LEU A 140 -4.14 4.76 -1.29
C LEU A 140 -5.24 4.87 -0.23
N SER A 141 -4.87 5.01 1.04
CA SER A 141 -5.79 5.15 2.17
C SER A 141 -5.56 6.44 2.93
N THR A 142 -6.64 7.07 3.38
CA THR A 142 -6.57 8.26 4.27
C THR A 142 -6.13 7.90 5.67
N ASP A 143 -6.45 6.70 6.14
CA ASP A 143 -6.08 6.19 7.46
C ASP A 143 -5.82 4.70 7.36
N THR A 144 -4.68 4.29 7.86
CA THR A 144 -4.31 2.88 8.01
C THR A 144 -3.79 2.67 9.42
N VAL A 145 -4.38 1.73 10.14
CA VAL A 145 -3.97 1.35 11.48
C VAL A 145 -3.55 -0.12 11.46
N VAL A 146 -2.36 -0.38 11.94
CA VAL A 146 -1.84 -1.75 12.07
C VAL A 146 -1.64 -2.04 13.53
N GLU A 147 -2.26 -3.11 14.01
CA GLU A 147 -1.99 -3.70 15.32
C GLU A 147 -1.31 -5.05 15.14
N VAL A 148 -0.29 -5.28 15.94
CA VAL A 148 0.45 -6.53 15.96
C VAL A 148 0.51 -7.05 17.38
N ALA A 149 -0.05 -8.24 17.61
CA ALA A 149 0.11 -9.00 18.84
C ALA A 149 1.21 -10.06 18.63
N ARG A 150 2.38 -9.82 19.18
CA ARG A 150 3.58 -10.65 19.02
C ARG A 150 4.35 -10.72 20.33
N ASN A 151 4.90 -11.88 20.66
CA ASN A 151 5.66 -12.11 21.89
C ASN A 151 4.91 -11.68 23.17
N LYS A 152 3.56 -11.88 23.19
CA LYS A 152 2.66 -11.48 24.28
C LYS A 152 2.59 -9.98 24.53
N GLN A 153 3.01 -9.16 23.58
CA GLN A 153 2.90 -7.71 23.58
C GLN A 153 2.04 -7.24 22.41
N LEU A 154 1.30 -6.16 22.61
CA LEU A 154 0.49 -5.51 21.59
C LEU A 154 1.20 -4.22 21.15
N TYR A 155 1.37 -4.10 19.84
CA TYR A 155 1.94 -2.92 19.19
C TYR A 155 0.91 -2.30 18.26
N ARG A 156 1.01 -1.00 18.05
CA ARG A 156 0.18 -0.26 17.07
C ARG A 156 1.04 0.78 16.36
N GLN A 157 0.77 0.95 15.07
CA GLN A 157 1.26 2.10 14.31
C GLN A 157 0.18 2.59 13.37
N ARG A 158 0.11 3.92 13.20
CA ARG A 158 -0.83 4.57 12.29
C ARG A 158 -0.09 5.20 11.13
N PHE A 159 -0.79 5.20 9.98
CA PHE A 159 -0.30 5.74 8.73
C PHE A 159 -1.42 6.50 8.03
N ALA A 160 -1.06 7.43 7.18
CA ALA A 160 -1.97 8.16 6.31
C ALA A 160 -1.27 8.42 4.97
N GLN A 161 -1.95 8.06 3.89
CA GLN A 161 -1.49 8.36 2.52
C GLN A 161 -0.04 7.94 2.24
N GLY A 162 0.37 6.80 2.80
CA GLY A 162 1.71 6.23 2.62
C GLY A 162 2.74 6.65 3.67
N HIS A 163 2.40 7.57 4.58
CA HIS A 163 3.33 8.12 5.57
C HIS A 163 2.97 7.65 6.99
N PRO A 164 3.97 7.42 7.87
CA PRO A 164 3.70 7.18 9.28
C PRO A 164 3.17 8.47 9.93
N VAL A 165 2.08 8.35 10.73
CA VAL A 165 1.51 9.46 11.50
C VAL A 165 2.20 9.58 12.87
N GLY A 166 2.89 8.53 13.29
CA GLY A 166 3.64 8.48 14.54
C GLY A 166 4.59 7.29 14.55
N LYS A 167 5.31 7.14 15.65
CA LYS A 167 6.17 5.98 15.86
C LYS A 167 5.35 4.76 16.24
N LEU A 168 5.98 3.58 16.14
CA LEU A 168 5.44 2.34 16.70
C LEU A 168 5.20 2.51 18.21
N GLU A 169 3.96 2.26 18.63
CA GLU A 169 3.54 2.32 20.03
C GLU A 169 3.48 0.90 20.60
N GLU A 170 4.03 0.72 21.78
CA GLU A 170 3.82 -0.50 22.59
C GLU A 170 2.66 -0.27 23.55
N LEU A 171 1.55 -0.99 23.33
CA LEU A 171 0.32 -0.80 24.11
C LEU A 171 0.25 -1.65 25.38
N GLY A 172 1.21 -2.56 25.54
CA GLY A 172 1.32 -3.39 26.73
C GLY A 172 1.02 -4.87 26.52
N PRO A 173 0.97 -5.66 27.60
CA PRO A 173 0.84 -7.11 27.54
C PRO A 173 -0.48 -7.59 26.94
N THR A 174 -0.40 -8.59 26.07
CA THR A 174 -1.58 -9.29 25.51
C THR A 174 -1.33 -10.80 25.41
N PRO A 175 -1.37 -11.52 26.53
CA PRO A 175 -0.92 -12.92 26.60
C PRO A 175 -1.77 -13.88 25.77
N ASN A 176 -3.03 -13.54 25.49
CA ASN A 176 -4.01 -14.40 24.82
C ASN A 176 -4.27 -14.00 23.37
N ARG A 177 -3.58 -13.00 22.84
CA ARG A 177 -3.73 -12.53 21.45
C ARG A 177 -2.42 -12.71 20.70
N ARG A 178 -2.49 -13.08 19.43
CA ARG A 178 -1.39 -13.09 18.49
C ARG A 178 -1.90 -12.78 17.09
N GLY A 179 -1.03 -12.34 16.20
CA GLY A 179 -1.36 -12.08 14.80
C GLY A 179 -1.37 -10.60 14.46
N THR A 180 -1.90 -10.30 13.30
CA THR A 180 -1.96 -8.95 12.74
C THR A 180 -3.40 -8.50 12.54
N THR A 181 -3.68 -7.25 12.81
CA THR A 181 -4.90 -6.57 12.40
C THR A 181 -4.52 -5.36 11.55
N ILE A 182 -5.04 -5.28 10.34
CA ILE A 182 -4.91 -4.11 9.48
C ILE A 182 -6.29 -3.54 9.23
N ALA A 183 -6.49 -2.29 9.61
CA ALA A 183 -7.70 -1.53 9.34
C ALA A 183 -7.33 -0.33 8.47
N PHE A 184 -8.02 -0.15 7.33
CA PHE A 184 -7.77 0.96 6.42
C PHE A 184 -9.06 1.55 5.87
N THR A 185 -8.99 2.82 5.50
CA THR A 185 -10.07 3.55 4.83
C THR A 185 -9.54 4.06 3.50
N PRO A 186 -10.05 3.55 2.37
CA PRO A 186 -9.65 4.03 1.05
C PRO A 186 -9.81 5.54 0.91
N ASP A 187 -8.90 6.18 0.17
CA ASP A 187 -8.91 7.62 0.00
C ASP A 187 -10.02 8.06 -0.98
N PRO A 188 -11.04 8.82 -0.55
CA PRO A 188 -12.12 9.25 -1.41
C PRO A 188 -11.66 10.21 -2.53
N GLU A 189 -10.53 10.89 -2.38
CA GLU A 189 -9.94 11.70 -3.45
C GLU A 189 -9.47 10.85 -4.63
N ILE A 190 -9.17 9.57 -4.39
CA ILE A 190 -8.71 8.63 -5.41
C ILE A 190 -9.87 7.78 -5.95
N PHE A 191 -10.72 7.27 -5.07
CA PHE A 191 -11.76 6.28 -5.42
C PHE A 191 -13.15 6.90 -5.60
N GLY A 192 -13.31 8.17 -5.30
CA GLY A 192 -14.62 8.81 -5.22
C GLY A 192 -15.31 8.55 -3.88
N ALA A 193 -16.38 9.32 -3.62
CA ALA A 193 -17.19 9.20 -2.40
C ALA A 193 -18.26 8.11 -2.53
#